data_98ec1801e1ec898c899354f1a1dd603d
#
_entry.id   98ec1801e1ec898c899354f1a1dd603d
#
_cell.length_a   1.000
_cell.length_b   1.000
_cell.length_c   1.000
_cell.angle_alpha   90.00
_cell.angle_beta   90.00
_cell.angle_gamma   90.00
#
_symmetry.space_group_name_H-M   'P 1'
#
loop_
_entity.id
_entity.type
_entity.pdbx_description
1 polymer ?
#
loop_
_entity_poly.entity_id
_entity_poly.type
_entity_poly.pdbx_seq_one_letter_code
_entity_poly.pdbx_strand_id
1 'polypeptide(L)'
;MLYHVRMDVHPPRDMPAAEFDALKAAEKARAEELQRQGKWRHLWRIAGAYANYSIFDVADHDELRAILSTLPLFPFMQVQVTPLARHPSAIG
;
A
#
# COMPACT_ATOMS: atom_id res chain seq x y z
N MET A 1 13.26 -7.63 -3.26
CA MET A 1 12.15 -8.56 -3.54
C MET A 1 10.90 -7.78 -3.91
N LEU A 2 10.19 -8.25 -4.90
CA LEU A 2 8.97 -7.62 -5.35
C LEU A 2 7.76 -8.30 -4.73
N TYR A 3 6.79 -7.48 -4.32
CA TYR A 3 5.52 -7.94 -3.77
C TYR A 3 4.38 -7.21 -4.45
N HIS A 4 3.37 -7.97 -4.87
CA HIS A 4 2.08 -7.41 -5.25
C HIS A 4 1.23 -7.29 -4.00
N VAL A 5 0.71 -6.09 -3.75
CA VAL A 5 -0.10 -5.81 -2.57
C VAL A 5 -1.41 -5.19 -3.00
N ARG A 6 -2.52 -5.84 -2.63
CA ARG A 6 -3.85 -5.27 -2.76
C ARG A 6 -4.26 -4.69 -1.42
N MET A 7 -4.70 -3.44 -1.43
CA MET A 7 -5.22 -2.76 -0.24
C MET A 7 -6.66 -2.35 -0.49
N ASP A 8 -7.56 -2.79 0.40
CA ASP A 8 -8.96 -2.38 0.42
C ASP A 8 -9.18 -1.55 1.68
N VAL A 9 -9.63 -0.30 1.54
CA VAL A 9 -9.83 0.60 2.67
C VAL A 9 -11.30 0.57 3.08
N HIS A 10 -11.54 0.34 4.37
CA HIS A 10 -12.86 0.33 4.98
C HIS A 10 -12.93 1.47 6.00
N PRO A 11 -13.40 2.68 5.60
CA PRO A 11 -13.47 3.80 6.53
C PRO A 11 -14.33 3.46 7.75
N PRO A 12 -13.88 3.80 8.98
CA PRO A 12 -14.67 3.53 10.17
C PRO A 12 -15.91 4.41 10.21
N ARG A 13 -17.06 3.84 10.62
CA ARG A 13 -18.35 4.54 10.64
C ARG A 13 -18.41 5.64 11.69
N ASP A 14 -17.73 5.44 12.81
CA ASP A 14 -17.84 6.30 13.99
C ASP A 14 -16.80 7.43 14.02
N MET A 15 -15.93 7.48 13.03
CA MET A 15 -14.89 8.49 12.97
C MET A 15 -15.44 9.76 12.31
N PRO A 16 -15.24 10.94 12.93
CA PRO A 16 -15.59 12.20 12.29
C PRO A 16 -14.87 12.37 10.95
N ALA A 17 -15.57 12.96 9.96
CA ALA A 17 -15.03 13.14 8.62
C ALA A 17 -13.70 13.91 8.62
N ALA A 18 -13.58 14.95 9.44
CA ALA A 18 -12.35 15.74 9.53
C ALA A 18 -11.17 14.91 10.04
N GLU A 19 -11.42 14.01 10.98
CA GLU A 19 -10.38 13.11 11.49
C GLU A 19 -9.92 12.12 10.42
N PHE A 20 -10.86 11.54 9.68
CA PHE A 20 -10.50 10.62 8.60
C PHE A 20 -9.78 11.34 7.46
N ASP A 21 -10.18 12.57 7.12
CA ASP A 21 -9.49 13.38 6.13
C ASP A 21 -8.04 13.67 6.52
N ALA A 22 -7.76 13.88 7.80
CA ALA A 22 -6.41 14.05 8.30
C ALA A 22 -5.58 12.77 8.13
N LEU A 23 -6.17 11.61 8.38
CA LEU A 23 -5.51 10.32 8.16
C LEU A 23 -5.22 10.10 6.67
N LYS A 24 -6.15 10.45 5.78
CA LYS A 24 -5.93 10.34 4.34
C LYS A 24 -4.79 11.23 3.86
N ALA A 25 -4.71 12.45 4.38
CA ALA A 25 -3.62 13.37 4.04
C ALA A 25 -2.26 12.83 4.51
N ALA A 26 -2.20 12.28 5.72
CA ALA A 26 -0.99 11.65 6.25
C ALA A 26 -0.62 10.40 5.45
N GLU A 27 -1.60 9.60 5.05
CA GLU A 27 -1.39 8.43 4.20
C GLU A 27 -0.78 8.82 2.86
N LYS A 28 -1.32 9.86 2.22
CA LYS A 28 -0.81 10.35 0.94
C LYS A 28 0.65 10.80 1.07
N ALA A 29 0.97 11.56 2.11
CA ALA A 29 2.34 12.02 2.34
C ALA A 29 3.30 10.84 2.54
N ARG A 30 2.90 9.83 3.31
CA ARG A 30 3.70 8.63 3.56
C ARG A 30 3.89 7.81 2.27
N ALA A 31 2.81 7.64 1.50
CA ALA A 31 2.87 6.93 0.22
C ALA A 31 3.82 7.61 -0.77
N GLU A 32 3.75 8.93 -0.87
CA GLU A 32 4.64 9.68 -1.74
C GLU A 32 6.09 9.56 -1.30
N GLU A 33 6.36 9.60 0.00
CA GLU A 33 7.71 9.42 0.55
C GLU A 33 8.27 8.04 0.19
N LEU A 34 7.49 6.98 0.38
CA LEU A 34 7.91 5.62 0.04
C LEU A 34 8.14 5.44 -1.46
N GLN A 35 7.36 6.14 -2.30
CA GLN A 35 7.57 6.14 -3.75
C GLN A 35 8.88 6.84 -4.12
N ARG A 36 9.18 7.97 -3.50
CA ARG A 36 10.46 8.67 -3.72
C ARG A 36 11.66 7.81 -3.30
N GLN A 37 11.50 6.99 -2.28
CA GLN A 37 12.54 6.05 -1.84
C GLN A 37 12.67 4.83 -2.74
N GLY A 38 11.75 4.63 -3.69
CA GLY A 38 11.72 3.46 -4.57
C GLY A 38 11.16 2.20 -3.91
N LYS A 39 10.69 2.27 -2.67
CA LYS A 39 10.15 1.11 -1.95
C LYS A 39 8.71 0.81 -2.34
N TRP A 40 7.88 1.84 -2.52
CA TRP A 40 6.56 1.71 -3.09
C TRP A 40 6.66 2.04 -4.57
N ARG A 41 6.87 1.04 -5.38
CA ARG A 41 7.31 1.21 -6.75
C ARG A 41 6.19 1.61 -7.70
N HIS A 42 5.02 1.01 -7.53
CA HIS A 42 3.84 1.31 -8.36
C HIS A 42 2.60 1.34 -7.49
N LEU A 43 1.67 2.22 -7.84
CA LEU A 43 0.42 2.41 -7.12
C LEU A 43 -0.67 2.76 -8.12
N TRP A 44 -1.68 1.89 -8.24
CA TRP A 44 -2.83 2.09 -9.13
C TRP A 44 -4.14 1.97 -8.36
N ARG A 45 -5.05 2.90 -8.61
CA ARG A 45 -6.41 2.82 -8.09
C ARG A 45 -7.18 1.72 -8.82
N ILE A 46 -7.94 0.89 -8.08
CA ILE A 46 -8.91 0.00 -8.69
C ILE A 46 -10.15 0.83 -9.02
N ALA A 47 -10.52 0.90 -10.30
CA ALA A 47 -11.68 1.67 -10.73
C ALA A 47 -12.95 1.13 -10.07
N GLY A 48 -13.75 2.01 -9.47
CA GLY A 48 -14.99 1.65 -8.82
C GLY A 48 -14.89 1.14 -7.39
N ALA A 49 -13.69 1.15 -6.78
CA ALA A 49 -13.49 0.69 -5.42
C ALA A 49 -12.57 1.61 -4.64
N TYR A 50 -12.72 1.65 -3.31
CA TYR A 50 -11.75 2.29 -2.45
C TYR A 50 -10.62 1.30 -2.15
N ALA A 51 -9.85 1.00 -3.19
CA ALA A 51 -8.84 -0.02 -3.17
C ALA A 51 -7.74 0.30 -4.17
N ASN A 52 -6.58 -0.31 -3.99
CA ASN A 52 -5.48 -0.16 -4.92
C ASN A 52 -4.74 -1.48 -5.12
N TYR A 53 -4.05 -1.56 -6.27
CA TYR A 53 -2.98 -2.52 -6.50
C TYR A 53 -1.66 -1.78 -6.42
N SER A 54 -0.72 -2.38 -5.70
CA SER A 54 0.60 -1.80 -5.46
C SER A 54 1.69 -2.81 -5.72
N ILE A 55 2.86 -2.32 -6.11
CA ILE A 55 4.09 -3.09 -6.17
C ILE A 55 5.08 -2.47 -5.19
N PHE A 56 5.58 -3.29 -4.26
CA PHE A 56 6.64 -2.89 -3.34
C PHE A 56 7.93 -3.59 -3.71
N ASP A 57 9.03 -2.87 -3.60
CA ASP A 57 10.37 -3.41 -3.78
C ASP A 57 11.15 -3.22 -2.48
N VAL A 58 11.29 -4.29 -1.73
CA VAL A 58 11.86 -4.28 -0.38
C VAL A 58 12.80 -5.48 -0.22
N ALA A 59 13.59 -5.47 0.85
CA ALA A 59 14.60 -6.49 1.09
C ALA A 59 13.98 -7.86 1.40
N ASP A 60 12.91 -7.89 2.20
CA ASP A 60 12.30 -9.12 2.69
C ASP A 60 10.87 -8.88 3.21
N HIS A 61 10.23 -9.96 3.68
CA HIS A 61 8.89 -9.90 4.25
C HIS A 61 8.80 -8.99 5.48
N ASP A 62 9.84 -8.99 6.30
CA ASP A 62 9.84 -8.20 7.53
C ASP A 62 9.87 -6.70 7.23
N GLU A 63 10.64 -6.29 6.23
CA GLU A 63 10.65 -4.89 5.80
C GLU A 63 9.28 -4.49 5.24
N LEU A 64 8.65 -5.34 4.43
CA LEU A 64 7.32 -5.06 3.89
C LEU A 64 6.31 -4.87 5.02
N ARG A 65 6.30 -5.78 5.98
CA ARG A 65 5.39 -5.70 7.14
C ARG A 65 5.63 -4.44 7.95
N ALA A 66 6.89 -4.11 8.20
CA ALA A 66 7.23 -2.89 8.93
C ALA A 66 6.71 -1.64 8.21
N ILE A 67 6.89 -1.56 6.89
CA ILE A 67 6.40 -0.44 6.10
C ILE A 67 4.87 -0.36 6.12
N LEU A 68 4.18 -1.47 5.84
CA LEU A 68 2.72 -1.49 5.80
C LEU A 68 2.11 -1.06 7.15
N SER A 69 2.68 -1.51 8.26
CA SER A 69 2.18 -1.18 9.59
C SER A 69 2.39 0.30 9.97
N THR A 70 3.23 1.03 9.24
CA THR A 70 3.40 2.48 9.44
C THR A 70 2.37 3.33 8.70
N LEU A 71 1.59 2.74 7.80
CA LEU A 71 0.61 3.48 7.03
C LEU A 71 -0.53 3.94 7.94
N PRO A 72 -0.86 5.25 7.94
CA PRO A 72 -1.93 5.78 8.80
C PRO A 72 -3.28 5.09 8.63
N LEU A 73 -3.60 4.61 7.42
CA LEU A 73 -4.86 3.91 7.15
C LEU A 73 -4.77 2.40 7.38
N PHE A 74 -3.62 1.87 7.77
CA PHE A 74 -3.43 0.43 7.94
C PHE A 74 -4.49 -0.23 8.84
N PRO A 75 -4.89 0.36 9.99
CA PRO A 75 -5.93 -0.23 10.83
C PRO A 75 -7.30 -0.39 10.14
N PHE A 76 -7.52 0.32 9.05
CA PHE A 76 -8.79 0.33 8.32
C PHE A 76 -8.68 -0.37 6.97
N MET A 77 -7.60 -1.11 6.75
CA MET A 77 -7.35 -1.82 5.50
C MET A 77 -7.49 -3.32 5.66
N GLN A 78 -7.98 -3.95 4.60
CA GLN A 78 -7.73 -5.36 4.33
C GLN A 78 -6.61 -5.45 3.31
N VAL A 79 -5.53 -6.18 3.64
CA VAL A 79 -4.33 -6.24 2.82
C VAL A 79 -4.09 -7.67 2.36
N GLN A 80 -3.86 -7.86 1.06
CA GLN A 80 -3.49 -9.13 0.46
C GLN A 80 -2.12 -8.98 -0.17
N VAL A 81 -1.18 -9.83 0.23
CA VAL A 81 0.22 -9.78 -0.22
C VAL A 81 0.54 -11.02 -1.03
N THR A 82 1.13 -10.82 -2.21
CA THR A 82 1.60 -11.90 -3.08
C THR A 82 3.07 -11.66 -3.40
N PRO A 83 3.99 -12.51 -2.93
CA PRO A 83 5.39 -12.42 -3.34
C PRO A 83 5.51 -12.73 -4.82
N LEU A 84 6.37 -12.01 -5.51
CA LEU A 84 6.58 -12.18 -6.95
C LEU A 84 7.97 -12.72 -7.22
N ALA A 85 8.04 -13.74 -8.06
CA ALA A 85 9.29 -14.27 -8.58
C ALA A 85 9.43 -13.87 -10.04
N ARG A 86 10.67 -13.77 -10.52
CA ARG A 86 10.91 -13.53 -11.93
C ARG A 86 10.40 -14.72 -12.75
N HIS A 87 9.58 -14.43 -13.75
CA HIS A 87 9.13 -15.48 -14.67
C HIS A 87 10.25 -15.81 -15.66
N PRO A 88 10.49 -17.10 -15.97
CA PRO A 88 11.56 -17.48 -16.90
C PRO A 88 11.45 -16.87 -18.30
N SER A 89 10.23 -16.51 -18.72
CA SER A 89 9.98 -15.88 -20.03
C SER A 89 9.95 -14.36 -19.97
N ALA A 90 10.22 -13.76 -18.82
CA ALA A 90 10.26 -12.30 -18.70
C ALA A 90 11.50 -11.75 -19.41
N ILE A 91 11.30 -10.65 -20.16
CA ILE A 91 12.38 -10.01 -20.92
C ILE A 91 12.80 -8.67 -20.34
N GLY A 92 12.15 -8.25 -19.28
CA GLY A 92 12.44 -6.98 -18.62
C GLY A 92 12.69 -7.10 -17.14
#